data_37e43ab4b80b47e9b6b20fb335a7177f
#
_entry.id   37e43ab4b80b47e9b6b20fb335a7177f
#
_cell.length_a   1.000
_cell.length_b   1.000
_cell.length_c   1.000
_cell.angle_alpha   90.00
_cell.angle_beta   90.00
_cell.angle_gamma   90.00
#
_symmetry.space_group_name_H-M   'P 1'
#
loop_
_entity.id
_entity.type
_entity.pdbx_description
1 polymer ?
#
loop_
_entity_poly.entity_id
_entity_poly.type
_entity_poly.pdbx_seq_one_letter_code
_entity_poly.pdbx_strand_id
1 'polypeptide(L)'
;MSSERGTLQPVFDYIDQHAGEFVERLRDLCRQPSISAQNLGLAETFDMVERLARAVGAETEAIPLEDGPPILHGRIAGKTSRVLQLYDHYDVQPPEPLELWRSDPFAADIREGRIWARGVSDNKGNLVARLCAIEAYQHTLGQLPLTVNLLFEGEEEVGSPHLRQFTNGSRGPELLKVDACIWEAGYKDPTGRPTISLGCKGILYLELRVRTASQDLHSSWGAVVPNAAWRLTRALQTLKDPHTEQVLIPGFYDRVRPLDERTLALADREPLDPDEYRRLFGIGGFLQDWDATQARRHYLFDPTCTICGLSSGYQGPGGKTVLPAEAFAKLDFRLVPDQDPDEILALLRAHLADQGFSDVEVAEVEGEGERAARSDPDAPIVAAVVDTARELYGAEPLILPQHGRHRPAVSAVRPVWRARRRHGRRQCPIEQPRPQREHRHRRLRGGHQAHGLGLPSLRVRLAGQRVLSPRPG
;
A
#
# COMPACT_ATOMS: atom_id res chain seq x y z
N MET A 1 11.38 29.66 -16.82
CA MET A 1 10.51 29.34 -15.65
C MET A 1 9.38 30.36 -15.42
N SER A 2 9.56 31.69 -15.50
CA SER A 2 8.43 32.66 -15.37
C SER A 2 7.42 32.65 -16.53
N SER A 3 7.80 32.17 -17.73
CA SER A 3 6.93 32.14 -18.92
C SER A 3 5.91 31.00 -18.90
N GLU A 4 6.22 29.88 -18.26
CA GLU A 4 5.32 28.71 -18.23
C GLU A 4 4.17 28.88 -17.25
N ARG A 5 4.41 29.57 -16.11
CA ARG A 5 3.36 29.91 -15.16
C ARG A 5 2.26 30.76 -15.77
N GLY A 6 2.65 31.75 -16.61
CA GLY A 6 1.69 32.56 -17.38
C GLY A 6 0.81 31.73 -18.30
N THR A 7 1.32 30.62 -18.82
CA THR A 7 0.58 29.71 -19.71
C THR A 7 -0.46 28.87 -18.97
N LEU A 8 -0.24 28.50 -17.69
CA LEU A 8 -1.15 27.70 -16.87
C LEU A 8 -2.10 28.53 -16.01
N GLN A 9 -1.94 29.88 -15.95
CA GLN A 9 -2.82 30.72 -15.15
C GLN A 9 -4.32 30.54 -15.46
N PRO A 10 -4.75 30.41 -16.75
CA PRO A 10 -6.15 30.13 -17.06
C PRO A 10 -6.67 28.81 -16.45
N VAL A 11 -5.81 27.79 -16.33
CA VAL A 11 -6.16 26.50 -15.70
C VAL A 11 -6.42 26.71 -14.20
N PHE A 12 -5.54 27.44 -13.52
CA PHE A 12 -5.71 27.73 -12.10
C PHE A 12 -6.95 28.60 -11.83
N ASP A 13 -7.18 29.62 -12.67
CA ASP A 13 -8.38 30.47 -12.56
C ASP A 13 -9.67 29.65 -12.76
N TYR A 14 -9.67 28.71 -13.71
CA TYR A 14 -10.81 27.80 -13.90
C TYR A 14 -11.04 26.92 -12.67
N ILE A 15 -9.98 26.33 -12.11
CA ILE A 15 -10.08 25.50 -10.88
C ILE A 15 -10.65 26.33 -9.73
N ASP A 16 -10.18 27.56 -9.52
CA ASP A 16 -10.64 28.42 -8.46
C ASP A 16 -12.14 28.79 -8.64
N GLN A 17 -12.55 29.07 -9.88
CA GLN A 17 -13.94 29.37 -10.20
C GLN A 17 -14.90 28.19 -9.99
N HIS A 18 -14.46 26.96 -10.26
CA HIS A 18 -15.25 25.74 -10.14
C HIS A 18 -14.97 24.93 -8.87
N ALA A 19 -14.18 25.49 -7.93
CA ALA A 19 -13.79 24.78 -6.71
C ALA A 19 -14.97 24.20 -5.91
N GLY A 20 -16.10 24.94 -5.86
CA GLY A 20 -17.32 24.46 -5.19
C GLY A 20 -17.91 23.22 -5.86
N GLU A 21 -17.98 23.20 -7.18
CA GLU A 21 -18.47 22.05 -7.96
C GLU A 21 -17.55 20.82 -7.82
N PHE A 22 -16.24 21.04 -7.82
CA PHE A 22 -15.24 19.99 -7.63
C PHE A 22 -15.32 19.37 -6.23
N VAL A 23 -15.56 20.21 -5.22
CA VAL A 23 -15.78 19.74 -3.83
C VAL A 23 -17.07 18.90 -3.74
N GLU A 24 -18.19 19.34 -4.36
CA GLU A 24 -19.41 18.54 -4.34
C GLU A 24 -19.27 17.24 -5.11
N ARG A 25 -18.55 17.23 -6.23
CA ARG A 25 -18.24 15.99 -6.99
C ARG A 25 -17.49 14.97 -6.10
N LEU A 26 -16.52 15.43 -5.32
CA LEU A 26 -15.80 14.57 -4.36
C LEU A 26 -16.74 14.08 -3.25
N ARG A 27 -17.57 14.98 -2.71
CA ARG A 27 -18.54 14.62 -1.66
C ARG A 27 -19.52 13.57 -2.13
N ASP A 28 -20.03 13.70 -3.36
CA ASP A 28 -20.95 12.72 -3.94
C ASP A 28 -20.30 11.34 -4.07
N LEU A 29 -19.04 11.28 -4.52
CA LEU A 29 -18.31 10.03 -4.58
C LEU A 29 -18.03 9.44 -3.19
N CYS A 30 -17.74 10.30 -2.18
CA CYS A 30 -17.52 9.84 -0.81
C CYS A 30 -18.81 9.36 -0.11
N ARG A 31 -19.98 9.89 -0.49
CA ARG A 31 -21.27 9.43 0.02
C ARG A 31 -21.64 8.02 -0.44
N GLN A 32 -21.10 7.57 -1.54
CA GLN A 32 -21.25 6.19 -2.00
C GLN A 32 -20.24 5.30 -1.27
N PRO A 33 -20.68 4.36 -0.40
CA PRO A 33 -19.80 3.35 0.18
C PRO A 33 -19.19 2.46 -0.90
N SER A 34 -17.93 2.04 -0.71
CA SER A 34 -17.23 1.11 -1.60
C SER A 34 -16.23 0.27 -0.79
N ILE A 35 -16.75 -0.54 0.14
CA ILE A 35 -15.93 -1.27 1.09
C ILE A 35 -15.55 -2.63 0.49
N SER A 36 -14.31 -2.75 0.00
CA SER A 36 -13.80 -3.97 -0.66
C SER A 36 -13.82 -5.19 0.27
N ALA A 37 -13.39 -5.05 1.52
CA ALA A 37 -13.41 -6.12 2.51
C ALA A 37 -14.80 -6.70 2.80
N GLN A 38 -15.88 -5.98 2.44
CA GLN A 38 -17.27 -6.38 2.63
C GLN A 38 -18.00 -6.62 1.30
N ASN A 39 -17.33 -6.44 0.18
CA ASN A 39 -17.91 -6.44 -1.17
C ASN A 39 -19.17 -5.53 -1.26
N LEU A 40 -19.09 -4.34 -0.68
CA LEU A 40 -20.22 -3.43 -0.55
C LEU A 40 -20.03 -2.18 -1.43
N GLY A 41 -20.96 -1.95 -2.35
CA GLY A 41 -21.07 -0.72 -3.13
C GLY A 41 -19.98 -0.51 -4.19
N LEU A 42 -19.22 -1.56 -4.54
CA LEU A 42 -18.14 -1.48 -5.52
C LEU A 42 -18.66 -1.22 -6.94
N ALA A 43 -19.74 -1.91 -7.34
CA ALA A 43 -20.32 -1.76 -8.67
C ALA A 43 -20.90 -0.35 -8.88
N GLU A 44 -21.65 0.16 -7.91
CA GLU A 44 -22.22 1.51 -7.95
C GLU A 44 -21.12 2.57 -7.99
N THR A 45 -20.04 2.35 -7.25
CA THR A 45 -18.89 3.27 -7.26
C THR A 45 -18.13 3.20 -8.58
N PHE A 46 -17.94 2.01 -9.15
CA PHE A 46 -17.37 1.84 -10.49
C PHE A 46 -18.14 2.65 -11.53
N ASP A 47 -19.48 2.53 -11.55
CA ASP A 47 -20.32 3.27 -12.48
C ASP A 47 -20.20 4.79 -12.29
N MET A 48 -20.06 5.27 -11.04
CA MET A 48 -19.83 6.69 -10.77
C MET A 48 -18.48 7.15 -11.31
N VAL A 49 -17.41 6.39 -11.05
CA VAL A 49 -16.06 6.72 -11.48
C VAL A 49 -15.95 6.66 -13.00
N GLU A 50 -16.58 5.69 -13.65
CA GLU A 50 -16.64 5.62 -15.12
C GLU A 50 -17.34 6.84 -15.72
N ARG A 51 -18.48 7.25 -15.16
CA ARG A 51 -19.15 8.49 -15.60
C ARG A 51 -18.26 9.73 -15.46
N LEU A 52 -17.52 9.83 -14.34
CA LEU A 52 -16.59 10.94 -14.12
C LEU A 52 -15.44 10.92 -15.14
N ALA A 53 -14.89 9.75 -15.45
CA ALA A 53 -13.84 9.60 -16.46
C ALA A 53 -14.35 9.97 -17.86
N ARG A 54 -15.55 9.51 -18.23
CA ARG A 54 -16.18 9.89 -19.52
C ARG A 54 -16.49 11.38 -19.62
N ALA A 55 -16.88 12.00 -18.52
CA ALA A 55 -17.18 13.44 -18.49
C ALA A 55 -15.95 14.31 -18.83
N VAL A 56 -14.74 13.82 -18.54
CA VAL A 56 -13.48 14.47 -18.94
C VAL A 56 -12.95 13.97 -20.28
N GLY A 57 -13.80 13.30 -21.10
CA GLY A 57 -13.45 12.87 -22.46
C GLY A 57 -12.61 11.61 -22.55
N ALA A 58 -12.55 10.79 -21.49
CA ALA A 58 -11.89 9.50 -21.58
C ALA A 58 -12.72 8.48 -22.37
N GLU A 59 -12.06 7.79 -23.30
CA GLU A 59 -12.54 6.53 -23.86
C GLU A 59 -12.34 5.43 -22.83
N THR A 60 -13.43 4.89 -22.27
CA THR A 60 -13.38 3.96 -21.14
C THR A 60 -13.59 2.52 -21.57
N GLU A 61 -12.90 1.60 -20.91
CA GLU A 61 -13.04 0.15 -21.02
C GLU A 61 -13.09 -0.44 -19.61
N ALA A 62 -14.14 -1.23 -19.32
CA ALA A 62 -14.18 -2.06 -18.12
C ALA A 62 -13.49 -3.38 -18.41
N ILE A 63 -12.39 -3.66 -17.73
CA ILE A 63 -11.62 -4.91 -17.90
C ILE A 63 -12.07 -5.88 -16.81
N PRO A 64 -12.79 -6.95 -17.16
CA PRO A 64 -13.32 -7.89 -16.17
C PRO A 64 -12.19 -8.70 -15.51
N LEU A 65 -12.36 -8.96 -14.23
CA LEU A 65 -11.55 -9.88 -13.43
C LEU A 65 -12.44 -11.04 -12.95
N GLU A 66 -11.90 -12.22 -12.88
CA GLU A 66 -12.60 -13.39 -12.33
C GLU A 66 -12.72 -13.21 -10.82
N ASP A 67 -13.95 -13.25 -10.29
CA ASP A 67 -14.29 -13.08 -8.86
C ASP A 67 -13.93 -11.71 -8.24
N GLY A 68 -13.43 -10.75 -9.04
CA GLY A 68 -13.09 -9.40 -8.59
C GLY A 68 -13.86 -8.28 -9.30
N PRO A 69 -13.86 -7.06 -8.74
CA PRO A 69 -14.40 -5.90 -9.43
C PRO A 69 -13.57 -5.58 -10.67
N PRO A 70 -14.17 -5.05 -11.75
CA PRO A 70 -13.45 -4.75 -12.97
C PRO A 70 -12.44 -3.60 -12.76
N ILE A 71 -11.34 -3.66 -13.51
CA ILE A 71 -10.43 -2.53 -13.65
C ILE A 71 -11.05 -1.53 -14.63
N LEU A 72 -11.11 -0.26 -14.27
CA LEU A 72 -11.45 0.80 -15.20
C LEU A 72 -10.19 1.29 -15.90
N HIS A 73 -10.10 1.09 -17.19
CA HIS A 73 -9.12 1.75 -18.04
C HIS A 73 -9.81 2.88 -18.80
N GLY A 74 -9.19 4.08 -18.77
CA GLY A 74 -9.62 5.24 -19.54
C GLY A 74 -8.47 5.81 -20.33
N ARG A 75 -8.73 6.31 -21.55
CA ARG A 75 -7.71 6.93 -22.39
C ARG A 75 -8.17 8.28 -22.90
N ILE A 76 -7.34 9.30 -22.74
CA ILE A 76 -7.55 10.65 -23.27
C ILE A 76 -6.37 10.99 -24.18
N ALA A 77 -6.62 11.12 -25.48
CA ALA A 77 -5.58 11.41 -26.45
C ALA A 77 -5.03 12.83 -26.29
N GLY A 78 -3.72 12.96 -26.25
CA GLY A 78 -3.00 14.23 -26.19
C GLY A 78 -2.31 14.59 -27.50
N LYS A 79 -1.59 15.73 -27.50
CA LYS A 79 -0.83 16.24 -28.66
C LYS A 79 0.38 15.38 -29.02
N THR A 80 0.88 14.59 -28.07
CA THR A 80 2.06 13.74 -28.28
C THR A 80 1.73 12.28 -27.98
N SER A 81 2.56 11.35 -28.47
CA SER A 81 2.46 9.93 -28.20
C SER A 81 2.96 9.53 -26.82
N ARG A 82 3.53 10.44 -26.03
CA ARG A 82 3.92 10.16 -24.65
C ARG A 82 2.69 9.89 -23.80
N VAL A 83 2.78 8.88 -22.94
CA VAL A 83 1.67 8.43 -22.11
C VAL A 83 2.01 8.61 -20.64
N LEU A 84 1.19 9.38 -19.93
CA LEU A 84 1.16 9.46 -18.48
C LEU A 84 0.01 8.61 -17.97
N GLN A 85 0.29 7.64 -17.12
CA GLN A 85 -0.73 6.88 -16.42
C GLN A 85 -1.01 7.50 -15.07
N LEU A 86 -2.28 7.63 -14.73
CA LEU A 86 -2.78 7.97 -13.41
C LEU A 86 -3.42 6.71 -12.83
N TYR A 87 -2.83 6.20 -11.77
CA TYR A 87 -3.39 5.06 -11.04
C TYR A 87 -4.05 5.55 -9.76
N ASP A 88 -5.29 5.11 -9.54
CA ASP A 88 -6.06 5.35 -8.32
C ASP A 88 -6.93 4.13 -8.00
N HIS A 89 -7.39 4.04 -6.75
CA HIS A 89 -8.42 3.09 -6.36
C HIS A 89 -9.68 3.80 -5.88
N TYR A 90 -10.82 3.12 -6.02
CA TYR A 90 -12.12 3.66 -5.64
C TYR A 90 -12.75 2.95 -4.44
N ASP A 91 -12.14 1.87 -3.97
CA ASP A 91 -12.53 1.19 -2.74
C ASP A 91 -11.99 1.90 -1.49
N VAL A 92 -12.49 1.48 -0.35
CA VAL A 92 -12.17 2.07 0.95
C VAL A 92 -12.15 1.00 2.04
N GLN A 93 -11.37 1.24 3.10
CA GLN A 93 -11.39 0.43 4.32
C GLN A 93 -12.75 0.50 5.04
N PRO A 94 -13.14 -0.54 5.81
CA PRO A 94 -14.25 -0.48 6.74
C PRO A 94 -14.15 0.75 7.67
N PRO A 95 -15.28 1.41 7.98
CA PRO A 95 -15.26 2.61 8.82
C PRO A 95 -15.16 2.32 10.32
N GLU A 96 -15.27 1.08 10.74
CA GLU A 96 -15.25 0.69 12.15
C GLU A 96 -13.92 1.08 12.85
N PRO A 97 -13.94 1.43 14.13
CA PRO A 97 -15.09 1.51 15.03
C PRO A 97 -15.91 2.82 14.86
N LEU A 98 -17.22 2.66 14.62
CA LEU A 98 -18.12 3.79 14.27
C LEU A 98 -18.22 4.85 15.38
N GLU A 99 -18.06 4.46 16.63
CA GLU A 99 -18.13 5.35 17.79
C GLU A 99 -17.01 6.41 17.84
N LEU A 100 -15.94 6.24 17.04
CA LEU A 100 -14.87 7.23 16.93
C LEU A 100 -15.19 8.36 15.93
N TRP A 101 -16.24 8.17 15.10
CA TRP A 101 -16.63 9.16 14.14
C TRP A 101 -17.58 10.20 14.77
N ARG A 102 -17.34 11.48 14.48
CA ARG A 102 -18.23 12.59 14.91
C ARG A 102 -19.46 12.77 14.05
N SER A 103 -19.50 12.13 12.90
CA SER A 103 -20.61 12.07 11.95
C SER A 103 -20.54 10.77 11.18
N ASP A 104 -21.59 10.42 10.45
CA ASP A 104 -21.58 9.25 9.57
C ASP A 104 -20.34 9.29 8.66
N PRO A 105 -19.55 8.21 8.58
CA PRO A 105 -18.34 8.12 7.76
C PRO A 105 -18.58 8.44 6.28
N PHE A 106 -19.79 8.27 5.77
CA PHE A 106 -20.17 8.51 4.39
C PHE A 106 -21.01 9.78 4.21
N ALA A 107 -21.20 10.61 5.24
CA ALA A 107 -21.92 11.89 5.10
C ALA A 107 -21.16 12.93 4.27
N ALA A 108 -19.85 12.81 4.17
CA ALA A 108 -18.96 13.77 3.52
C ALA A 108 -19.18 15.21 4.02
N ASP A 109 -19.22 15.36 5.35
CA ASP A 109 -19.44 16.64 6.01
C ASP A 109 -18.31 17.62 5.79
N ILE A 110 -18.65 18.90 5.61
CA ILE A 110 -17.68 19.99 5.61
C ILE A 110 -17.70 20.66 6.99
N ARG A 111 -16.57 20.59 7.70
CA ARG A 111 -16.37 21.24 8.99
C ARG A 111 -14.98 21.87 9.05
N GLU A 112 -14.90 23.07 9.56
CA GLU A 112 -13.62 23.78 9.74
C GLU A 112 -12.75 23.84 8.46
N GLY A 113 -13.39 23.99 7.28
CA GLY A 113 -12.71 24.04 6.00
C GLY A 113 -12.14 22.69 5.53
N ARG A 114 -12.62 21.56 6.05
CA ARG A 114 -12.22 20.20 5.72
C ARG A 114 -13.42 19.32 5.41
N ILE A 115 -13.24 18.38 4.49
CA ILE A 115 -14.22 17.31 4.24
C ILE A 115 -13.88 16.14 5.17
N TRP A 116 -14.88 15.65 5.88
CA TRP A 116 -14.78 14.49 6.78
C TRP A 116 -15.57 13.33 6.21
N ALA A 117 -14.85 12.33 5.68
CA ALA A 117 -15.46 11.12 5.16
C ALA A 117 -14.44 9.98 5.09
N ARG A 118 -14.92 8.73 5.08
CA ARG A 118 -14.11 7.57 4.66
C ARG A 118 -13.82 7.71 3.16
N GLY A 119 -12.57 7.45 2.75
CA GLY A 119 -12.14 7.53 1.35
C GLY A 119 -11.80 8.94 0.84
N VAL A 120 -12.03 10.01 1.61
CA VAL A 120 -11.78 11.39 1.16
C VAL A 120 -10.29 11.67 0.92
N SER A 121 -9.40 11.03 1.67
CA SER A 121 -7.94 11.14 1.52
C SER A 121 -7.34 9.94 0.81
N ASP A 122 -7.87 8.78 1.06
CA ASP A 122 -7.43 7.49 0.58
C ASP A 122 -8.65 6.75 0.01
N ASN A 123 -8.92 6.83 -1.33
CA ASN A 123 -8.15 7.57 -2.35
C ASN A 123 -9.07 8.41 -3.27
N LYS A 124 -10.38 8.46 -3.02
CA LYS A 124 -11.38 9.18 -3.85
C LYS A 124 -11.02 10.65 -4.08
N GLY A 125 -10.35 11.28 -3.11
CA GLY A 125 -9.90 12.67 -3.22
C GLY A 125 -8.86 12.87 -4.31
N ASN A 126 -7.87 11.99 -4.42
CA ASN A 126 -6.85 12.06 -5.47
C ASN A 126 -7.46 11.78 -6.84
N LEU A 127 -8.29 10.74 -6.94
CA LEU A 127 -9.01 10.40 -8.17
C LEU A 127 -9.80 11.59 -8.72
N VAL A 128 -10.64 12.21 -7.88
CA VAL A 128 -11.47 13.36 -8.32
C VAL A 128 -10.60 14.57 -8.64
N ALA A 129 -9.57 14.88 -7.84
CA ALA A 129 -8.69 16.01 -8.08
C ALA A 129 -7.97 15.91 -9.43
N ARG A 130 -7.53 14.70 -9.81
CA ARG A 130 -6.88 14.44 -11.11
C ARG A 130 -7.85 14.61 -12.28
N LEU A 131 -9.07 14.12 -12.17
CA LEU A 131 -10.10 14.33 -13.21
C LEU A 131 -10.46 15.81 -13.35
N CYS A 132 -10.59 16.55 -12.24
CA CYS A 132 -10.85 18.00 -12.27
C CYS A 132 -9.68 18.78 -12.90
N ALA A 133 -8.44 18.36 -12.67
CA ALA A 133 -7.27 18.96 -13.32
C ALA A 133 -7.28 18.75 -14.85
N ILE A 134 -7.65 17.55 -15.31
CA ILE A 134 -7.82 17.24 -16.73
C ILE A 134 -8.93 18.11 -17.33
N GLU A 135 -10.09 18.19 -16.68
CA GLU A 135 -11.20 19.04 -17.11
C GLU A 135 -10.77 20.50 -17.25
N ALA A 136 -10.16 21.06 -16.22
CA ALA A 136 -9.70 22.45 -16.23
C ALA A 136 -8.70 22.72 -17.35
N TYR A 137 -7.77 21.79 -17.59
CA TYR A 137 -6.80 21.93 -18.67
C TYR A 137 -7.48 21.93 -20.06
N GLN A 138 -8.40 20.99 -20.30
CA GLN A 138 -9.10 20.88 -21.57
C GLN A 138 -10.01 22.09 -21.86
N HIS A 139 -10.72 22.58 -20.83
CA HIS A 139 -11.58 23.75 -20.97
C HIS A 139 -10.81 25.05 -21.30
N THR A 140 -9.58 25.17 -20.79
CA THR A 140 -8.83 26.43 -20.90
C THR A 140 -7.79 26.42 -22.01
N LEU A 141 -7.11 25.28 -22.20
CA LEU A 141 -5.99 25.13 -23.13
C LEU A 141 -6.29 24.14 -24.28
N GLY A 142 -7.48 23.54 -24.28
CA GLY A 142 -7.91 22.57 -25.27
C GLY A 142 -7.28 21.20 -25.06
N GLN A 143 -6.61 20.65 -26.07
CA GLN A 143 -6.08 19.30 -26.02
C GLN A 143 -4.89 19.19 -25.05
N LEU A 144 -4.88 18.10 -24.24
CA LEU A 144 -3.77 17.77 -23.34
C LEU A 144 -2.42 17.68 -24.07
N PRO A 145 -1.30 18.06 -23.44
CA PRO A 145 0.02 18.03 -24.10
C PRO A 145 0.53 16.62 -24.35
N LEU A 146 0.06 15.64 -23.60
CA LEU A 146 0.40 14.24 -23.72
C LEU A 146 -0.85 13.39 -23.51
N THR A 147 -0.81 12.14 -23.93
CA THR A 147 -1.87 11.17 -23.70
C THR A 147 -1.93 10.81 -22.21
N VAL A 148 -3.13 10.79 -21.64
CA VAL A 148 -3.36 10.35 -20.28
C VAL A 148 -4.11 9.02 -20.29
N ASN A 149 -3.56 8.02 -19.60
CA ASN A 149 -4.25 6.79 -19.27
C ASN A 149 -4.72 6.87 -17.81
N LEU A 150 -5.96 6.49 -17.57
CA LEU A 150 -6.55 6.29 -16.25
C LEU A 150 -6.57 4.77 -16.01
N LEU A 151 -6.13 4.34 -14.83
CA LEU A 151 -6.16 2.95 -14.40
C LEU A 151 -6.68 2.92 -12.96
N PHE A 152 -7.94 2.53 -12.79
CA PHE A 152 -8.60 2.56 -11.49
C PHE A 152 -9.07 1.17 -11.09
N GLU A 153 -8.76 0.76 -9.86
CA GLU A 153 -9.18 -0.53 -9.28
C GLU A 153 -10.09 -0.38 -8.06
N GLY A 154 -10.68 -1.49 -7.62
CA GLY A 154 -11.64 -1.52 -6.52
C GLY A 154 -11.27 -2.45 -5.37
N GLU A 155 -10.01 -2.86 -5.22
CA GLU A 155 -9.54 -3.82 -4.20
C GLU A 155 -8.20 -3.45 -3.57
N GLU A 156 -7.71 -2.21 -3.72
CA GLU A 156 -6.40 -1.81 -3.17
C GLU A 156 -6.34 -2.04 -1.66
N GLU A 157 -7.41 -1.72 -0.97
CA GLU A 157 -7.50 -1.74 0.49
C GLU A 157 -7.55 -3.17 1.09
N VAL A 158 -7.66 -4.18 0.24
CA VAL A 158 -7.53 -5.61 0.60
C VAL A 158 -6.33 -6.28 -0.08
N GLY A 159 -5.38 -5.47 -0.61
CA GLY A 159 -4.13 -5.95 -1.21
C GLY A 159 -4.23 -6.33 -2.68
N SER A 160 -5.22 -5.82 -3.41
CA SER A 160 -5.38 -6.02 -4.87
C SER A 160 -5.30 -7.50 -5.32
N PRO A 161 -6.03 -8.44 -4.71
CA PRO A 161 -5.85 -9.87 -4.92
C PRO A 161 -6.02 -10.27 -6.40
N HIS A 162 -6.88 -9.57 -7.14
CA HIS A 162 -7.14 -9.87 -8.54
C HIS A 162 -6.32 -9.02 -9.53
N LEU A 163 -5.56 -8.01 -9.08
CA LEU A 163 -4.75 -7.16 -9.97
C LEU A 163 -3.73 -7.98 -10.79
N ARG A 164 -3.26 -9.11 -10.27
CA ARG A 164 -2.37 -10.02 -11.00
C ARG A 164 -3.03 -10.66 -12.23
N GLN A 165 -4.35 -10.87 -12.23
CA GLN A 165 -5.07 -11.35 -13.40
C GLN A 165 -4.98 -10.31 -14.53
N PHE A 166 -5.13 -9.02 -14.19
CA PHE A 166 -4.95 -7.94 -15.15
C PHE A 166 -3.51 -7.86 -15.63
N THR A 167 -2.52 -7.76 -14.73
CA THR A 167 -1.11 -7.56 -15.11
C THR A 167 -0.52 -8.71 -15.91
N ASN A 168 -0.97 -9.96 -15.67
CA ASN A 168 -0.56 -11.16 -16.40
C ASN A 168 -1.49 -11.52 -17.56
N GLY A 169 -2.63 -10.87 -17.68
CA GLY A 169 -3.62 -11.09 -18.74
C GLY A 169 -3.16 -10.54 -20.09
N SER A 170 -4.02 -10.66 -21.09
CA SER A 170 -3.72 -10.22 -22.46
C SER A 170 -3.65 -8.69 -22.59
N ARG A 171 -4.43 -7.95 -21.77
CA ARG A 171 -4.56 -6.49 -21.86
C ARG A 171 -3.54 -5.74 -20.99
N GLY A 172 -3.24 -6.25 -19.79
CA GLY A 172 -2.36 -5.58 -18.85
C GLY A 172 -0.97 -5.24 -19.42
N PRO A 173 -0.22 -6.20 -20.01
CA PRO A 173 1.10 -5.92 -20.57
C PRO A 173 1.13 -4.84 -21.67
N GLU A 174 0.03 -4.64 -22.38
CA GLU A 174 -0.11 -3.58 -23.39
C GLU A 174 -0.41 -2.22 -22.73
N LEU A 175 -1.41 -2.20 -21.84
CA LEU A 175 -1.89 -0.97 -21.20
C LEU A 175 -0.90 -0.39 -20.19
N LEU A 176 -0.02 -1.23 -19.63
CA LEU A 176 1.04 -0.82 -18.72
C LEU A 176 2.32 -0.31 -19.42
N LYS A 177 2.36 -0.29 -20.76
CA LYS A 177 3.46 0.31 -21.52
C LYS A 177 3.28 1.83 -21.61
N VAL A 178 3.70 2.52 -20.55
CA VAL A 178 3.58 3.97 -20.41
C VAL A 178 4.94 4.60 -20.16
N ASP A 179 5.08 5.91 -20.44
CA ASP A 179 6.33 6.65 -20.22
C ASP A 179 6.52 6.99 -18.74
N ALA A 180 5.42 7.25 -18.04
CA ALA A 180 5.41 7.55 -16.61
C ALA A 180 4.08 7.16 -15.97
N CYS A 181 4.10 6.93 -14.66
CA CYS A 181 2.91 6.71 -13.85
C CYS A 181 2.95 7.62 -12.61
N ILE A 182 1.86 8.33 -12.35
CA ILE A 182 1.59 8.93 -11.05
C ILE A 182 0.65 7.98 -10.33
N TRP A 183 1.17 7.39 -9.28
CA TRP A 183 0.42 6.48 -8.44
C TRP A 183 -0.46 7.26 -7.46
N GLU A 184 -1.38 6.60 -6.82
CA GLU A 184 -2.24 7.16 -5.79
C GLU A 184 -1.45 7.88 -4.67
N ALA A 185 -2.19 8.50 -3.74
CA ALA A 185 -1.69 9.18 -2.58
C ALA A 185 -0.98 10.50 -2.86
N GLY A 186 -0.55 11.12 -1.80
CA GLY A 186 0.16 12.39 -1.77
C GLY A 186 0.09 12.92 -0.35
N TYR A 187 1.25 13.06 0.31
CA TYR A 187 1.31 13.45 1.70
C TYR A 187 2.00 14.80 1.86
N LYS A 188 1.72 15.42 2.98
CA LYS A 188 2.51 16.53 3.51
C LYS A 188 3.08 16.09 4.84
N ASP A 189 4.32 16.49 5.11
CA ASP A 189 4.90 16.31 6.44
C ASP A 189 4.18 17.19 7.48
N PRO A 190 4.44 17.01 8.77
CA PRO A 190 3.79 17.82 9.81
C PRO A 190 4.00 19.34 9.66
N THR A 191 5.02 19.77 8.93
CA THR A 191 5.27 21.21 8.64
C THR A 191 4.44 21.73 7.46
N GLY A 192 3.73 20.84 6.75
CA GLY A 192 2.95 21.16 5.55
C GLY A 192 3.73 21.09 4.25
N ARG A 193 4.97 20.63 4.28
CA ARG A 193 5.83 20.42 3.12
C ARG A 193 5.37 19.19 2.32
N PRO A 194 5.19 19.29 0.99
CA PRO A 194 4.80 18.13 0.19
C PRO A 194 5.87 17.05 0.21
N THR A 195 5.45 15.79 0.22
CA THR A 195 6.32 14.62 0.11
C THR A 195 6.16 13.96 -1.26
N ILE A 196 7.27 13.54 -1.84
CA ILE A 196 7.31 12.81 -3.11
C ILE A 196 8.02 11.49 -2.84
N SER A 197 7.30 10.38 -2.96
CA SER A 197 7.89 9.06 -2.78
C SER A 197 8.27 8.47 -4.14
N LEU A 198 9.49 7.96 -4.25
CA LEU A 198 10.02 7.40 -5.49
C LEU A 198 9.86 5.88 -5.58
N GLY A 199 9.41 5.24 -4.50
CA GLY A 199 9.25 3.79 -4.47
C GLY A 199 8.62 3.25 -3.19
N CYS A 200 8.38 1.95 -3.19
CA CYS A 200 7.84 1.19 -2.06
C CYS A 200 8.57 -0.14 -1.93
N LYS A 201 8.56 -0.71 -0.73
CA LYS A 201 8.99 -2.09 -0.51
C LYS A 201 8.00 -3.06 -1.14
N GLY A 202 8.50 -4.21 -1.56
CA GLY A 202 7.67 -5.36 -1.89
C GLY A 202 7.24 -6.11 -0.63
N ILE A 203 6.39 -7.10 -0.84
CA ILE A 203 5.93 -8.01 0.21
C ILE A 203 5.91 -9.45 -0.31
N LEU A 204 6.18 -10.38 0.59
CA LEU A 204 5.87 -11.80 0.45
C LEU A 204 5.33 -12.28 1.78
N TYR A 205 4.06 -12.65 1.83
CA TYR A 205 3.41 -13.11 3.05
C TYR A 205 3.15 -14.61 2.98
N LEU A 206 3.63 -15.34 3.98
CA LEU A 206 3.65 -16.79 4.00
C LEU A 206 3.05 -17.36 5.28
N GLU A 207 2.47 -18.55 5.17
CA GLU A 207 2.14 -19.40 6.30
C GLU A 207 3.04 -20.64 6.30
N LEU A 208 3.70 -20.88 7.42
CA LEU A 208 4.46 -22.09 7.71
C LEU A 208 3.62 -22.97 8.61
N ARG A 209 3.48 -24.24 8.26
CA ARG A 209 2.72 -25.22 9.04
C ARG A 209 3.53 -26.51 9.25
N VAL A 210 3.43 -27.06 10.43
CA VAL A 210 4.00 -28.38 10.73
C VAL A 210 3.02 -29.23 11.51
N ARG A 211 2.92 -30.49 11.13
CA ARG A 211 2.12 -31.48 11.83
C ARG A 211 3.01 -32.67 12.25
N THR A 212 3.02 -33.00 13.55
CA THR A 212 3.85 -34.08 14.09
C THR A 212 3.03 -35.27 14.62
N ALA A 213 1.71 -35.12 14.72
CA ALA A 213 0.78 -36.17 15.12
C ALA A 213 -0.59 -35.96 14.48
N SER A 214 -1.45 -36.98 14.48
CA SER A 214 -2.81 -36.88 13.95
C SER A 214 -3.77 -36.08 14.82
N GLN A 215 -3.47 -35.99 16.13
CA GLN A 215 -4.26 -35.28 17.13
C GLN A 215 -3.37 -34.84 18.28
N ASP A 216 -3.84 -33.89 19.07
CA ASP A 216 -3.20 -33.50 20.34
C ASP A 216 -3.12 -34.68 21.30
N LEU A 217 -1.98 -34.80 21.96
CA LEU A 217 -1.71 -35.85 22.91
C LEU A 217 -1.53 -35.27 24.31
N HIS A 218 -1.55 -36.13 25.33
CA HIS A 218 -1.16 -35.73 26.69
C HIS A 218 0.35 -35.38 26.71
N SER A 219 0.73 -34.33 27.44
CA SER A 219 2.12 -33.83 27.45
C SER A 219 3.16 -34.85 27.95
N SER A 220 2.77 -35.88 28.70
CA SER A 220 3.66 -36.97 29.11
C SER A 220 4.29 -37.71 27.92
N TRP A 221 3.67 -37.69 26.75
CA TRP A 221 4.24 -38.26 25.54
C TRP A 221 5.40 -37.45 24.96
N GLY A 222 5.68 -36.26 25.49
CA GLY A 222 6.76 -35.40 25.00
C GLY A 222 8.18 -35.99 25.09
N ALA A 223 8.35 -37.08 25.85
CA ALA A 223 9.62 -37.82 25.88
C ALA A 223 9.86 -38.69 24.63
N VAL A 224 8.80 -39.07 23.90
CA VAL A 224 8.87 -40.05 22.81
C VAL A 224 8.16 -39.60 21.52
N VAL A 225 7.33 -38.55 21.58
CA VAL A 225 6.61 -38.02 20.41
C VAL A 225 7.09 -36.60 20.14
N PRO A 226 7.41 -36.27 18.84
CA PRO A 226 7.77 -34.91 18.46
C PRO A 226 6.66 -33.92 18.77
N ASN A 227 7.05 -32.74 19.29
CA ASN A 227 6.15 -31.63 19.57
C ASN A 227 6.18 -30.64 18.42
N ALA A 228 5.03 -30.34 17.83
CA ALA A 228 4.91 -29.46 16.65
C ALA A 228 5.39 -28.03 16.97
N ALA A 229 5.11 -27.50 18.17
CA ALA A 229 5.56 -26.17 18.58
C ALA A 229 7.10 -26.07 18.62
N TRP A 230 7.77 -27.06 19.22
CA TRP A 230 9.22 -27.12 19.22
C TRP A 230 9.80 -27.30 17.82
N ARG A 231 9.15 -28.11 16.99
CA ARG A 231 9.59 -28.32 15.61
C ARG A 231 9.57 -27.02 14.81
N LEU A 232 8.45 -26.29 14.86
CA LEU A 232 8.29 -25.01 14.19
C LEU A 232 9.25 -23.94 14.74
N THR A 233 9.36 -23.83 16.07
CA THR A 233 10.26 -22.85 16.71
C THR A 233 11.71 -23.05 16.26
N ARG A 234 12.18 -24.30 16.17
CA ARG A 234 13.55 -24.59 15.69
C ARG A 234 13.72 -24.24 14.20
N ALA A 235 12.69 -24.48 13.37
CA ALA A 235 12.72 -24.06 11.98
C ALA A 235 12.82 -22.52 11.87
N LEU A 236 11.99 -21.77 12.62
CA LEU A 236 12.02 -20.31 12.65
C LEU A 236 13.36 -19.74 13.11
N GLN A 237 14.02 -20.39 14.08
CA GLN A 237 15.35 -19.97 14.56
C GLN A 237 16.43 -20.03 13.48
N THR A 238 16.29 -20.86 12.45
CA THR A 238 17.26 -20.93 11.35
C THR A 238 17.15 -19.77 10.37
N LEU A 239 16.06 -19.00 10.42
CA LEU A 239 15.77 -17.96 9.43
C LEU A 239 16.46 -16.65 9.71
N LYS A 240 16.83 -16.36 10.97
CA LYS A 240 17.33 -15.06 11.38
C LYS A 240 18.38 -15.17 12.48
N ASP A 241 19.45 -14.40 12.35
CA ASP A 241 20.49 -14.33 13.37
C ASP A 241 19.98 -13.52 14.59
N PRO A 242 20.02 -14.09 15.80
CA PRO A 242 19.45 -13.46 17.00
C PRO A 242 20.25 -12.25 17.50
N HIS A 243 21.46 -12.03 17.00
CA HIS A 243 22.32 -10.93 17.42
C HIS A 243 22.36 -9.80 16.40
N THR A 244 22.41 -10.14 15.13
CA THR A 244 22.52 -9.15 14.03
C THR A 244 21.21 -8.84 13.35
N GLU A 245 20.16 -9.60 13.65
CA GLU A 245 18.84 -9.50 13.00
C GLU A 245 18.86 -9.79 11.49
N GLN A 246 20.00 -10.26 10.96
CA GLN A 246 20.12 -10.61 9.54
C GLN A 246 19.37 -11.89 9.20
N VAL A 247 18.77 -11.92 8.02
CA VAL A 247 18.14 -13.13 7.46
C VAL A 247 19.23 -14.11 7.03
N LEU A 248 19.18 -15.34 7.52
CA LEU A 248 20.20 -16.37 7.31
C LEU A 248 19.91 -17.27 6.10
N ILE A 249 18.88 -16.98 5.32
CA ILE A 249 18.53 -17.74 4.11
C ILE A 249 19.63 -17.47 3.05
N PRO A 250 20.38 -18.48 2.60
CA PRO A 250 21.41 -18.30 1.58
C PRO A 250 20.84 -17.67 0.31
N GLY A 251 21.53 -16.66 -0.24
CA GLY A 251 21.08 -15.94 -1.44
C GLY A 251 20.05 -14.83 -1.18
N PHE A 252 19.55 -14.68 0.04
CA PHE A 252 18.51 -13.68 0.35
C PHE A 252 18.93 -12.26 -0.02
N TYR A 253 20.19 -11.91 0.17
CA TYR A 253 20.73 -10.57 -0.09
C TYR A 253 21.41 -10.41 -1.45
N ASP A 254 21.54 -11.47 -2.27
CA ASP A 254 22.32 -11.44 -3.51
C ASP A 254 21.85 -10.40 -4.52
N ARG A 255 20.57 -10.06 -4.47
CA ARG A 255 19.96 -9.07 -5.36
C ARG A 255 19.79 -7.69 -4.74
N VAL A 256 20.17 -7.52 -3.47
CA VAL A 256 20.06 -6.23 -2.80
C VAL A 256 21.12 -5.28 -3.35
N ARG A 257 20.67 -4.18 -3.96
CA ARG A 257 21.59 -3.19 -4.53
C ARG A 257 22.27 -2.37 -3.44
N PRO A 258 23.59 -2.12 -3.56
CA PRO A 258 24.24 -1.10 -2.77
C PRO A 258 23.54 0.25 -2.94
N LEU A 259 23.49 1.02 -1.88
CA LEU A 259 22.92 2.37 -1.89
C LEU A 259 23.99 3.37 -2.32
N ASP A 260 23.65 4.22 -3.30
CA ASP A 260 24.50 5.34 -3.67
C ASP A 260 24.37 6.49 -2.67
N GLU A 261 25.38 7.39 -2.66
CA GLU A 261 25.44 8.53 -1.74
C GLU A 261 24.24 9.47 -1.89
N ARG A 262 23.71 9.61 -3.11
CA ARG A 262 22.55 10.46 -3.39
C ARG A 262 21.27 9.89 -2.77
N THR A 263 21.04 8.60 -2.90
CA THR A 263 19.90 7.90 -2.28
C THR A 263 19.96 8.04 -0.75
N LEU A 264 21.14 7.86 -0.17
CA LEU A 264 21.35 8.06 1.27
C LEU A 264 21.09 9.51 1.69
N ALA A 265 21.61 10.49 0.94
CA ALA A 265 21.38 11.91 1.23
C ALA A 265 19.91 12.33 1.11
N LEU A 266 19.14 11.72 0.22
CA LEU A 266 17.69 11.95 0.14
C LEU A 266 16.98 11.36 1.36
N ALA A 267 17.32 10.16 1.78
CA ALA A 267 16.75 9.52 2.97
C ALA A 267 17.04 10.32 4.24
N ASP A 268 18.25 10.86 4.37
CA ASP A 268 18.66 11.63 5.55
C ASP A 268 17.94 12.97 5.70
N ARG A 269 17.22 13.45 4.66
CA ARG A 269 16.38 14.66 4.71
C ARG A 269 15.03 14.43 5.40
N GLU A 270 14.59 13.19 5.57
CA GLU A 270 13.36 12.88 6.30
C GLU A 270 13.60 13.11 7.79
N PRO A 271 12.83 13.99 8.46
CA PRO A 271 12.94 14.16 9.88
C PRO A 271 12.49 12.88 10.61
N LEU A 272 13.34 12.35 11.46
CA LEU A 272 12.99 11.25 12.35
C LEU A 272 13.42 11.66 13.76
N ASP A 273 12.43 11.94 14.62
CA ASP A 273 12.67 12.19 16.04
C ASP A 273 12.59 10.83 16.79
N PRO A 274 13.71 10.29 17.28
CA PRO A 274 13.72 9.01 17.97
C PRO A 274 12.86 9.01 19.23
N ASP A 275 12.80 10.13 19.92
CA ASP A 275 12.04 10.24 21.17
C ASP A 275 10.54 10.30 20.91
N GLU A 276 10.12 10.91 19.80
CA GLU A 276 8.73 10.83 19.34
C GLU A 276 8.33 9.40 19.03
N TYR A 277 9.16 8.66 18.26
CA TYR A 277 8.88 7.26 17.93
C TYR A 277 8.90 6.35 19.15
N ARG A 278 9.84 6.55 20.09
CA ARG A 278 9.86 5.81 21.36
C ARG A 278 8.57 6.01 22.15
N ARG A 279 8.10 7.27 22.25
CA ARG A 279 6.82 7.57 22.91
C ARG A 279 5.63 6.98 22.17
N LEU A 280 5.59 7.11 20.83
CA LEU A 280 4.48 6.67 20.01
C LEU A 280 4.33 5.14 20.02
N PHE A 281 5.43 4.42 19.96
CA PHE A 281 5.44 2.94 19.91
C PHE A 281 5.58 2.30 21.29
N GLY A 282 5.88 3.06 22.34
CA GLY A 282 6.12 2.54 23.69
C GLY A 282 7.37 1.66 23.80
N ILE A 283 8.40 1.94 22.98
CA ILE A 283 9.65 1.16 22.95
C ILE A 283 10.78 1.84 23.72
N GLY A 284 11.69 1.03 24.28
CA GLY A 284 12.88 1.53 24.99
C GLY A 284 13.97 2.08 24.07
N GLY A 285 14.07 1.56 22.86
CA GLY A 285 15.05 1.92 21.84
C GLY A 285 14.78 1.19 20.53
N PHE A 286 15.51 1.53 19.49
CA PHE A 286 15.52 0.77 18.24
C PHE A 286 16.40 -0.48 18.38
N LEU A 287 16.28 -1.42 17.45
CA LEU A 287 17.14 -2.59 17.39
C LEU A 287 18.61 -2.16 17.38
N GLN A 288 19.45 -2.96 18.05
CA GLN A 288 20.92 -2.76 18.11
C GLN A 288 21.35 -1.35 18.53
N ASP A 289 20.49 -0.65 19.31
CA ASP A 289 20.73 0.72 19.77
C ASP A 289 20.98 1.72 18.63
N TRP A 290 20.42 1.46 17.43
CA TRP A 290 20.56 2.35 16.29
C TRP A 290 20.15 3.78 16.62
N ASP A 291 20.96 4.72 16.17
CA ASP A 291 20.56 6.12 16.16
C ASP A 291 19.46 6.41 15.11
N ALA A 292 18.95 7.64 15.10
CA ALA A 292 17.86 8.05 14.20
C ALA A 292 18.20 7.82 12.72
N THR A 293 19.45 8.11 12.32
CA THR A 293 19.88 7.99 10.93
C THR A 293 20.00 6.53 10.52
N GLN A 294 20.62 5.72 11.38
CA GLN A 294 20.72 4.28 11.18
C GLN A 294 19.33 3.64 11.11
N ALA A 295 18.48 3.87 12.11
CA ALA A 295 17.12 3.33 12.15
C ALA A 295 16.30 3.69 10.89
N ARG A 296 16.41 4.94 10.41
CA ARG A 296 15.77 5.38 9.17
C ARG A 296 16.28 4.62 7.97
N ARG A 297 17.60 4.50 7.81
CA ARG A 297 18.21 3.80 6.66
C ARG A 297 17.80 2.33 6.64
N HIS A 298 17.85 1.65 7.79
CA HIS A 298 17.39 0.26 7.91
C HIS A 298 15.89 0.13 7.62
N TYR A 299 15.06 1.02 8.16
CA TYR A 299 13.63 1.03 7.88
C TYR A 299 13.31 1.19 6.39
N LEU A 300 14.01 2.07 5.69
CA LEU A 300 13.75 2.35 4.28
C LEU A 300 14.32 1.26 3.36
N PHE A 301 15.51 0.75 3.64
CA PHE A 301 16.29 0.03 2.63
C PHE A 301 16.58 -1.43 2.93
N ASP A 302 16.42 -1.89 4.17
CA ASP A 302 16.66 -3.30 4.44
C ASP A 302 15.45 -4.17 4.12
N PRO A 303 15.66 -5.33 3.48
CA PRO A 303 14.63 -6.35 3.45
C PRO A 303 14.48 -6.97 4.84
N THR A 304 13.28 -7.45 5.16
CA THR A 304 12.99 -8.00 6.49
C THR A 304 12.35 -9.38 6.42
N CYS A 305 12.49 -10.15 7.50
CA CYS A 305 11.71 -11.34 7.80
C CYS A 305 11.11 -11.15 9.19
N THR A 306 9.77 -11.12 9.28
CA THR A 306 9.03 -10.80 10.50
C THR A 306 8.01 -11.89 10.80
N ILE A 307 7.94 -12.35 12.04
CA ILE A 307 6.87 -13.24 12.50
C ILE A 307 5.67 -12.37 12.85
N CYS A 308 4.58 -12.47 12.05
CA CYS A 308 3.33 -11.74 12.24
C CYS A 308 2.31 -12.50 13.08
N GLY A 309 2.45 -13.82 13.18
CA GLY A 309 1.60 -14.68 13.96
C GLY A 309 2.28 -15.99 14.29
N LEU A 310 2.00 -16.53 15.48
CA LEU A 310 2.51 -17.82 15.92
C LEU A 310 1.47 -18.49 16.80
N SER A 311 1.09 -19.73 16.50
CA SER A 311 0.10 -20.45 17.26
C SER A 311 0.37 -21.95 17.31
N SER A 312 0.19 -22.53 18.50
CA SER A 312 0.22 -23.98 18.74
C SER A 312 -0.34 -24.30 20.12
N GLY A 313 -0.94 -25.46 20.28
CA GLY A 313 -1.44 -25.95 21.55
C GLY A 313 -2.60 -25.13 22.12
N TYR A 314 -2.76 -25.17 23.43
CA TYR A 314 -3.89 -24.56 24.12
C TYR A 314 -3.69 -23.07 24.36
N GLN A 315 -4.63 -22.25 23.89
CA GLN A 315 -4.62 -20.79 24.01
C GLN A 315 -5.68 -20.24 24.99
N GLY A 316 -6.47 -21.13 25.62
CA GLY A 316 -7.52 -20.71 26.55
C GLY A 316 -6.98 -20.40 27.97
N PRO A 317 -7.84 -19.89 28.86
CA PRO A 317 -7.46 -19.62 30.24
C PRO A 317 -7.17 -20.91 31.01
N GLY A 318 -6.25 -20.85 31.99
CA GLY A 318 -5.82 -21.98 32.80
C GLY A 318 -4.80 -22.89 32.10
N GLY A 319 -4.45 -24.00 32.77
CA GLY A 319 -3.46 -24.96 32.25
C GLY A 319 -4.14 -26.16 31.55
N LYS A 320 -3.55 -26.59 30.41
CA LYS A 320 -3.88 -27.86 29.76
C LYS A 320 -2.58 -28.59 29.41
N THR A 321 -2.41 -29.80 29.98
CA THR A 321 -1.21 -30.62 29.77
C THR A 321 -1.29 -31.31 28.40
N VAL A 322 -1.01 -30.54 27.33
CA VAL A 322 -1.13 -30.98 25.94
C VAL A 322 0.22 -30.99 25.25
N LEU A 323 0.44 -31.96 24.38
CA LEU A 323 1.46 -32.01 23.35
C LEU A 323 0.74 -31.70 22.02
N PRO A 324 0.93 -30.51 21.47
CA PRO A 324 0.21 -30.12 20.25
C PRO A 324 0.65 -30.92 19.04
N ALA A 325 -0.32 -31.35 18.26
CA ALA A 325 -0.13 -32.06 16.99
C ALA A 325 0.29 -31.13 15.85
N GLU A 326 -0.13 -29.86 15.93
CA GLU A 326 0.13 -28.85 14.89
C GLU A 326 0.70 -27.56 15.48
N ALA A 327 1.47 -26.88 14.65
CA ALA A 327 1.90 -25.51 14.88
C ALA A 327 1.93 -24.75 13.55
N PHE A 328 1.61 -23.45 13.56
CA PHE A 328 1.76 -22.60 12.41
C PHE A 328 2.33 -21.23 12.76
N ALA A 329 2.99 -20.62 11.79
CA ALA A 329 3.50 -19.25 11.86
C ALA A 329 3.15 -18.50 10.59
N LYS A 330 2.87 -17.21 10.72
CA LYS A 330 2.73 -16.28 9.62
C LYS A 330 3.98 -15.42 9.54
N LEU A 331 4.57 -15.34 8.35
CA LEU A 331 5.78 -14.59 8.09
C LEU A 331 5.52 -13.51 7.04
N ASP A 332 6.05 -12.32 7.29
CA ASP A 332 6.11 -11.19 6.36
C ASP A 332 7.57 -10.96 5.96
N PHE A 333 7.85 -11.02 4.65
CA PHE A 333 9.11 -10.57 4.10
C PHE A 333 8.87 -9.25 3.39
N ARG A 334 9.44 -8.15 3.92
CA ARG A 334 9.50 -6.90 3.16
C ARG A 334 10.69 -6.96 2.23
N LEU A 335 10.41 -6.81 0.94
CA LEU A 335 11.42 -6.95 -0.12
C LEU A 335 11.87 -5.57 -0.59
N VAL A 336 13.10 -5.50 -1.11
CA VAL A 336 13.67 -4.30 -1.70
C VAL A 336 13.83 -4.46 -3.22
N PRO A 337 14.09 -3.38 -3.99
CA PRO A 337 14.21 -3.48 -5.44
C PRO A 337 15.15 -4.60 -5.88
N ASP A 338 14.73 -5.30 -6.95
CA ASP A 338 15.36 -6.48 -7.55
C ASP A 338 15.18 -7.83 -6.84
N GLN A 339 14.69 -7.85 -5.60
CA GLN A 339 14.23 -9.10 -4.99
C GLN A 339 12.91 -9.54 -5.64
N ASP A 340 12.82 -10.83 -5.97
CA ASP A 340 11.66 -11.45 -6.57
C ASP A 340 10.95 -12.32 -5.51
N PRO A 341 9.66 -12.09 -5.19
CA PRO A 341 8.93 -12.92 -4.23
C PRO A 341 9.01 -14.42 -4.52
N ASP A 342 8.86 -14.82 -5.79
CA ASP A 342 8.94 -16.24 -6.19
C ASP A 342 10.33 -16.82 -5.91
N GLU A 343 11.40 -16.05 -6.13
CA GLU A 343 12.77 -16.45 -5.85
C GLU A 343 13.00 -16.58 -4.33
N ILE A 344 12.55 -15.60 -3.54
CA ILE A 344 12.67 -15.65 -2.08
C ILE A 344 11.92 -16.84 -1.49
N LEU A 345 10.71 -17.14 -1.99
CA LEU A 345 9.96 -18.32 -1.59
C LEU A 345 10.73 -19.62 -1.90
N ALA A 346 11.37 -19.70 -3.07
CA ALA A 346 12.17 -20.86 -3.44
C ALA A 346 13.40 -21.01 -2.54
N LEU A 347 14.10 -19.90 -2.23
CA LEU A 347 15.25 -19.90 -1.31
C LEU A 347 14.83 -20.32 0.11
N LEU A 348 13.71 -19.83 0.63
CA LEU A 348 13.19 -20.25 1.95
C LEU A 348 12.93 -21.76 1.99
N ARG A 349 12.25 -22.30 0.97
CA ARG A 349 11.97 -23.75 0.90
C ARG A 349 13.23 -24.59 0.87
N ALA A 350 14.22 -24.17 0.06
CA ALA A 350 15.53 -24.83 0.00
C ALA A 350 16.25 -24.76 1.37
N HIS A 351 16.28 -23.58 1.99
CA HIS A 351 16.88 -23.40 3.30
C HIS A 351 16.28 -24.32 4.36
N LEU A 352 14.94 -24.37 4.45
CA LEU A 352 14.26 -25.25 5.42
C LEU A 352 14.58 -26.73 5.16
N ALA A 353 14.63 -27.16 3.91
CA ALA A 353 15.01 -28.53 3.57
C ALA A 353 16.45 -28.85 3.95
N ASP A 354 17.41 -27.94 3.66
CA ASP A 354 18.82 -28.08 3.98
C ASP A 354 19.09 -28.10 5.50
N GLN A 355 18.25 -27.38 6.26
CA GLN A 355 18.30 -27.36 7.73
C GLN A 355 17.53 -28.57 8.35
N GLY A 356 17.04 -29.50 7.52
CA GLY A 356 16.34 -30.70 7.97
C GLY A 356 14.88 -30.47 8.38
N PHE A 357 14.23 -29.41 7.84
CA PHE A 357 12.83 -29.04 8.09
C PHE A 357 11.94 -29.19 6.84
N SER A 358 12.20 -30.21 6.03
CA SER A 358 11.40 -30.50 4.82
C SER A 358 9.94 -30.87 5.09
N ASP A 359 9.62 -31.19 6.34
CA ASP A 359 8.26 -31.45 6.84
C ASP A 359 7.48 -30.18 7.20
N VAL A 360 8.11 -29.01 7.18
CA VAL A 360 7.43 -27.73 7.34
C VAL A 360 6.85 -27.31 6.00
N GLU A 361 5.53 -27.33 5.92
CA GLU A 361 4.79 -26.84 4.77
C GLU A 361 4.90 -25.31 4.69
N VAL A 362 5.19 -24.78 3.50
CA VAL A 362 5.26 -23.34 3.23
C VAL A 362 4.23 -23.01 2.16
N ALA A 363 3.20 -22.26 2.54
CA ALA A 363 2.15 -21.77 1.67
C ALA A 363 2.25 -20.25 1.50
N GLU A 364 2.14 -19.76 0.28
CA GLU A 364 1.93 -18.33 0.00
C GLU A 364 0.47 -17.98 0.31
N VAL A 365 0.24 -16.87 1.02
CA VAL A 365 -1.09 -16.30 1.16
C VAL A 365 -1.45 -15.64 -0.15
N GLU A 366 -2.59 -16.03 -0.72
CA GLU A 366 -3.02 -15.59 -2.04
C GLU A 366 -3.14 -14.05 -2.12
N GLY A 367 -2.59 -13.47 -3.18
CA GLY A 367 -2.57 -12.02 -3.35
C GLY A 367 -1.42 -11.27 -2.66
N GLU A 368 -0.71 -11.89 -1.73
CA GLU A 368 0.25 -11.25 -0.82
C GLU A 368 1.72 -11.38 -1.26
N GLY A 369 1.99 -11.36 -2.55
CA GLY A 369 3.37 -11.41 -3.07
C GLY A 369 3.62 -10.33 -4.12
N GLU A 370 4.19 -9.19 -3.75
CA GLU A 370 4.44 -8.07 -4.64
C GLU A 370 5.91 -7.63 -4.65
N ARG A 371 6.36 -7.21 -5.81
CA ARG A 371 7.73 -6.71 -5.99
C ARG A 371 7.86 -5.30 -5.48
N ALA A 372 9.03 -4.98 -4.93
CA ALA A 372 9.42 -3.61 -4.65
C ALA A 372 9.56 -2.80 -5.95
N ALA A 373 9.22 -1.52 -5.86
CA ALA A 373 9.45 -0.57 -6.95
C ALA A 373 10.27 0.62 -6.46
N ARG A 374 11.19 1.13 -7.30
CA ARG A 374 11.90 2.37 -7.04
C ARG A 374 12.24 3.05 -8.36
N SER A 375 11.79 4.30 -8.48
CA SER A 375 12.08 5.16 -9.61
C SER A 375 13.47 5.77 -9.50
N ASP A 376 14.05 6.05 -10.66
CA ASP A 376 15.27 6.83 -10.74
C ASP A 376 14.98 8.28 -10.29
N PRO A 377 15.71 8.83 -9.30
CA PRO A 377 15.55 10.22 -8.89
C PRO A 377 15.80 11.24 -10.01
N ASP A 378 16.51 10.86 -11.07
CA ASP A 378 16.81 11.69 -12.25
C ASP A 378 15.78 11.52 -13.37
N ALA A 379 14.75 10.70 -13.20
CA ALA A 379 13.72 10.54 -14.21
C ALA A 379 13.01 11.88 -14.51
N PRO A 380 12.71 12.22 -15.77
CA PRO A 380 12.08 13.49 -16.15
C PRO A 380 10.78 13.78 -15.40
N ILE A 381 9.98 12.76 -15.10
CA ILE A 381 8.73 12.93 -14.34
C ILE A 381 9.01 13.36 -12.90
N VAL A 382 10.07 12.84 -12.28
CA VAL A 382 10.46 13.23 -10.92
C VAL A 382 10.85 14.70 -10.89
N ALA A 383 11.67 15.15 -11.84
CA ALA A 383 12.03 16.56 -11.98
C ALA A 383 10.78 17.44 -12.17
N ALA A 384 9.85 17.05 -13.05
CA ALA A 384 8.62 17.78 -13.29
C ALA A 384 7.75 17.89 -12.01
N VAL A 385 7.58 16.81 -11.26
CA VAL A 385 6.79 16.80 -10.02
C VAL A 385 7.47 17.64 -8.93
N VAL A 386 8.80 17.55 -8.80
CA VAL A 386 9.57 18.35 -7.82
C VAL A 386 9.46 19.84 -8.14
N ASP A 387 9.67 20.24 -9.38
CA ASP A 387 9.60 21.64 -9.80
C ASP A 387 8.19 22.22 -9.62
N THR A 388 7.16 21.45 -9.99
CA THR A 388 5.75 21.82 -9.76
C THR A 388 5.44 21.96 -8.27
N ALA A 389 5.89 21.02 -7.45
CA ALA A 389 5.69 21.08 -5.99
C ALA A 389 6.38 22.31 -5.38
N ARG A 390 7.62 22.58 -5.79
CA ARG A 390 8.37 23.78 -5.35
C ARG A 390 7.65 25.07 -5.72
N GLU A 391 7.13 25.13 -6.93
CA GLU A 391 6.42 26.30 -7.42
C GLU A 391 5.09 26.54 -6.70
N LEU A 392 4.26 25.49 -6.57
CA LEU A 392 2.92 25.61 -6.00
C LEU A 392 2.93 25.79 -4.47
N TYR A 393 3.85 25.15 -3.77
CA TYR A 393 3.91 25.20 -2.30
C TYR A 393 4.91 26.23 -1.77
N GLY A 394 5.75 26.83 -2.63
CA GLY A 394 6.78 27.79 -2.21
C GLY A 394 7.84 27.16 -1.28
N ALA A 395 7.96 25.86 -1.26
CA ALA A 395 8.86 25.11 -0.39
C ALA A 395 9.47 23.91 -1.14
N GLU A 396 10.70 23.55 -0.80
CA GLU A 396 11.35 22.36 -1.34
C GLU A 396 10.60 21.10 -0.86
N PRO A 397 10.13 20.22 -1.76
CA PRO A 397 9.46 18.99 -1.35
C PRO A 397 10.44 18.03 -0.66
N LEU A 398 9.91 17.20 0.23
CA LEU A 398 10.64 16.07 0.78
C LEU A 398 10.60 14.92 -0.23
N ILE A 399 11.75 14.54 -0.75
CA ILE A 399 11.87 13.40 -1.66
C ILE A 399 12.28 12.18 -0.87
N LEU A 400 11.40 11.18 -0.82
CA LEU A 400 11.65 9.89 -0.19
C LEU A 400 12.07 8.89 -1.27
N PRO A 401 13.31 8.39 -1.26
CA PRO A 401 13.78 7.44 -2.27
C PRO A 401 13.00 6.13 -2.25
N GLN A 402 12.45 5.78 -1.09
CA GLN A 402 11.62 4.60 -0.89
C GLN A 402 10.72 4.80 0.33
N HIS A 403 9.52 4.26 0.30
CA HIS A 403 8.67 4.16 1.48
C HIS A 403 8.90 2.81 2.17
N GLY A 404 9.00 2.81 3.49
CA GLY A 404 9.23 1.59 4.28
C GLY A 404 8.02 0.66 4.35
N ARG A 405 6.83 1.14 3.96
CA ARG A 405 5.60 0.34 3.87
C ARG A 405 5.39 -0.11 2.42
N HIS A 406 4.63 -1.19 2.26
CA HIS A 406 4.00 -1.54 1.01
C HIS A 406 2.85 -0.54 0.81
N ARG A 407 3.06 0.47 0.03
CA ARG A 407 2.07 1.35 -0.62
C ARG A 407 2.73 1.95 -1.85
N PRO A 408 2.03 1.95 -2.95
CA PRO A 408 2.55 2.51 -4.17
C PRO A 408 2.83 4.01 -4.01
N ALA A 409 3.92 4.41 -4.57
CA ALA A 409 4.42 5.76 -4.52
C ALA A 409 4.23 6.45 -5.86
N VAL A 410 4.31 7.77 -5.88
CA VAL A 410 4.52 8.52 -7.12
C VAL A 410 5.83 8.02 -7.73
N SER A 411 5.72 7.14 -8.71
CA SER A 411 6.89 6.56 -9.35
C SER A 411 6.85 6.80 -10.86
N ALA A 412 7.92 7.40 -11.36
CA ALA A 412 8.27 7.31 -12.75
C ALA A 412 8.79 5.88 -12.99
N VAL A 413 7.90 4.91 -13.03
CA VAL A 413 8.29 3.52 -13.25
C VAL A 413 8.15 3.22 -14.74
N ARG A 414 9.24 2.87 -15.39
CA ARG A 414 9.13 1.92 -16.51
C ARG A 414 8.59 0.63 -15.88
N PRO A 415 7.41 0.15 -16.30
CA PRO A 415 6.90 -1.10 -15.76
C PRO A 415 7.89 -2.21 -16.12
N VAL A 416 8.66 -2.68 -15.15
CA VAL A 416 9.50 -3.87 -15.31
C VAL A 416 8.62 -5.09 -15.00
N TRP A 417 7.45 -5.16 -15.61
CA TRP A 417 6.64 -6.36 -15.68
C TRP A 417 7.15 -7.20 -16.84
N ARG A 418 8.28 -7.90 -16.69
CA ARG A 418 8.62 -8.98 -17.60
C ARG A 418 7.78 -10.18 -17.19
N ALA A 419 6.71 -10.41 -17.95
CA ALA A 419 6.00 -11.69 -17.93
C ALA A 419 7.00 -12.83 -18.24
N ARG A 420 7.41 -13.58 -17.22
CA ARG A 420 8.08 -14.86 -17.44
C ARG A 420 7.03 -15.87 -17.89
N ARG A 421 7.18 -16.39 -19.12
CA ARG A 421 6.41 -17.55 -19.60
C ARG A 421 6.62 -18.71 -18.62
N ARG A 422 5.58 -19.14 -17.93
CA ARG A 422 5.57 -20.39 -17.16
C ARG A 422 5.59 -21.58 -18.12
N HIS A 423 6.58 -22.43 -17.99
CA HIS A 423 6.55 -23.79 -18.55
C HIS A 423 5.59 -24.63 -17.70
N GLY A 424 4.76 -25.40 -18.42
CA GLY A 424 3.59 -26.13 -17.95
C GLY A 424 3.73 -26.85 -16.61
N ARG A 425 2.71 -26.73 -15.79
CA ARG A 425 2.52 -27.55 -14.59
C ARG A 425 1.27 -28.42 -14.68
N ARG A 426 1.46 -29.66 -14.28
CA ARG A 426 0.40 -30.63 -14.06
C ARG A 426 -0.43 -30.21 -12.84
N GLN A 427 -1.74 -30.24 -13.01
CA GLN A 427 -2.72 -30.03 -11.95
C GLN A 427 -2.69 -31.20 -10.96
N CYS A 428 -2.62 -30.93 -9.66
CA CYS A 428 -3.07 -31.83 -8.61
C CYS A 428 -4.43 -31.33 -8.10
N PRO A 429 -5.43 -32.20 -7.97
CA PRO A 429 -6.73 -31.79 -7.42
C PRO A 429 -6.65 -31.72 -5.88
N ILE A 430 -7.06 -30.62 -5.30
CA ILE A 430 -7.27 -30.49 -3.86
C ILE A 430 -8.78 -30.40 -3.62
N GLU A 431 -9.29 -31.37 -2.87
CA GLU A 431 -10.68 -31.37 -2.38
C GLU A 431 -10.88 -30.30 -1.32
N GLN A 432 -12.00 -29.58 -1.42
CA GLN A 432 -12.42 -28.55 -0.46
C GLN A 432 -12.97 -29.18 0.83
N PRO A 433 -12.62 -28.69 2.02
CA PRO A 433 -13.33 -29.02 3.23
C PRO A 433 -14.57 -28.15 3.42
N ARG A 434 -15.68 -28.78 3.85
CA ARG A 434 -16.98 -28.17 4.13
C ARG A 434 -16.97 -27.28 5.38
N PRO A 435 -17.87 -26.27 5.45
CA PRO A 435 -17.91 -25.33 6.57
C PRO A 435 -18.50 -25.95 7.83
N GLN A 436 -17.90 -25.72 8.97
CA GLN A 436 -18.46 -26.02 10.29
C GLN A 436 -18.90 -24.75 11.01
N ARG A 437 -20.06 -24.94 11.65
CA ARG A 437 -20.98 -24.04 12.33
C ARG A 437 -20.38 -23.11 13.40
N GLU A 438 -21.08 -21.98 13.55
CA GLU A 438 -21.18 -21.01 14.64
C GLU A 438 -20.72 -21.44 16.03
N HIS A 439 -19.93 -20.58 16.70
CA HIS A 439 -19.95 -20.45 18.16
C HIS A 439 -19.93 -18.98 18.59
N ARG A 440 -20.86 -18.70 19.52
CA ARG A 440 -21.32 -17.45 20.09
C ARG A 440 -20.23 -16.64 20.80
N HIS A 441 -20.38 -15.32 20.66
CA HIS A 441 -19.71 -14.28 21.45
C HIS A 441 -19.85 -14.45 22.96
N ARG A 442 -18.76 -14.23 23.68
CA ARG A 442 -18.75 -13.73 25.05
C ARG A 442 -17.79 -12.55 25.18
N ARG A 443 -18.37 -11.44 25.64
CA ARG A 443 -17.67 -10.18 25.91
C ARG A 443 -16.65 -10.37 27.04
N LEU A 444 -15.45 -9.84 26.85
CA LEU A 444 -14.58 -9.44 27.96
C LEU A 444 -14.27 -7.95 27.82
N ARG A 445 -14.66 -7.22 28.86
CA ARG A 445 -14.30 -5.83 29.08
C ARG A 445 -12.85 -5.78 29.57
N GLY A 446 -12.02 -5.02 28.88
CA GLY A 446 -10.71 -4.59 29.32
C GLY A 446 -10.40 -3.26 28.67
N GLY A 447 -10.51 -2.18 29.47
CA GLY A 447 -10.27 -0.84 28.97
C GLY A 447 -8.79 -0.59 28.74
N HIS A 448 -8.45 -0.25 27.51
CA HIS A 448 -7.24 0.50 27.21
C HIS A 448 -7.65 1.72 26.38
N GLN A 449 -7.29 2.89 26.92
CA GLN A 449 -7.45 4.18 26.23
C GLN A 449 -6.63 4.13 24.94
N ALA A 450 -7.32 4.03 23.82
CA ALA A 450 -6.72 4.24 22.49
C ALA A 450 -6.49 5.74 22.30
N HIS A 451 -5.27 6.18 22.48
CA HIS A 451 -4.86 7.47 21.95
C HIS A 451 -4.96 7.43 20.43
N GLY A 452 -5.87 8.23 19.90
CA GLY A 452 -6.14 8.32 18.48
C GLY A 452 -4.89 8.70 17.70
N LEU A 453 -4.43 7.80 16.84
CA LEU A 453 -3.51 8.14 15.76
C LEU A 453 -4.24 9.10 14.84
N GLY A 454 -3.83 10.37 14.88
CA GLY A 454 -4.34 11.39 13.97
C GLY A 454 -4.02 11.02 12.53
N LEU A 455 -5.06 10.61 11.79
CA LEU A 455 -4.95 10.48 10.35
C LEU A 455 -4.59 11.84 9.75
N PRO A 456 -3.64 11.93 8.81
CA PRO A 456 -3.29 13.19 8.18
C PRO A 456 -4.51 13.74 7.44
N SER A 457 -5.03 14.86 7.93
CA SER A 457 -6.13 15.57 7.32
C SER A 457 -5.62 16.33 6.09
N LEU A 458 -6.21 16.06 4.94
CA LEU A 458 -5.98 16.81 3.71
C LEU A 458 -6.47 18.26 3.92
N ARG A 459 -5.55 19.22 4.05
CA ARG A 459 -5.89 20.63 3.96
C ARG A 459 -5.98 21.00 2.47
N VAL A 460 -7.17 21.00 1.93
CA VAL A 460 -7.43 21.72 0.68
C VAL A 460 -7.42 23.21 1.07
N ARG A 461 -6.29 23.90 0.95
CA ARG A 461 -6.29 25.35 0.93
C ARG A 461 -6.83 25.77 -0.44
N LEU A 462 -8.07 26.26 -0.45
CA LEU A 462 -8.54 27.12 -1.52
C LEU A 462 -7.63 28.34 -1.53
N ALA A 463 -6.82 28.50 -2.57
CA ALA A 463 -6.03 29.70 -2.77
C ALA A 463 -7.01 30.87 -3.00
N GLY A 464 -7.12 31.80 -2.06
CA GLY A 464 -7.85 33.03 -2.32
C GLY A 464 -8.67 33.66 -1.21
N GLN A 465 -8.56 33.29 0.07
CA GLN A 465 -9.17 34.08 1.13
C GLN A 465 -8.13 34.75 2.02
N ARG A 466 -7.93 36.06 1.81
CA ARG A 466 -7.28 36.93 2.80
C ARG A 466 -8.17 36.97 4.04
N VAL A 467 -7.70 36.43 5.13
CA VAL A 467 -8.28 36.64 6.44
C VAL A 467 -7.98 38.07 6.87
N LEU A 468 -8.98 38.94 6.83
CA LEU A 468 -8.94 40.21 7.52
C LEU A 468 -9.03 39.93 9.03
N SER A 469 -7.94 40.18 9.75
CA SER A 469 -7.94 40.18 11.20
C SER A 469 -8.77 41.36 11.70
N PRO A 470 -9.64 41.22 12.72
CA PRO A 470 -10.23 42.37 13.41
C PRO A 470 -9.15 43.03 14.27
N ARG A 471 -9.04 44.36 14.14
CA ARG A 471 -8.26 45.15 15.05
C ARG A 471 -8.97 45.18 16.40
N PRO A 472 -8.21 45.22 17.54
CA PRO A 472 -8.81 45.37 18.84
C PRO A 472 -9.25 46.83 19.03
N GLY A 473 -10.47 46.99 19.50
CA GLY A 473 -11.03 48.16 20.14
C GLY A 473 -11.40 47.79 21.56
#